data_69e9e5bbd4a1c089537adae1215ba265
#
_entry.id   69e9e5bbd4a1c089537adae1215ba265
#
_cell.length_a   1.000
_cell.length_b   1.000
_cell.length_c   1.000
_cell.angle_alpha   90.00
_cell.angle_beta   90.00
_cell.angle_gamma   90.00
#
_symmetry.space_group_name_H-M   'P 1'
#
loop_
_entity.id
_entity.type
_entity.pdbx_description
1 polymer ?
#
loop_
_entity_poly.entity_id
_entity_poly.type
_entity_poly.pdbx_seq_one_letter_code
_entity_poly.pdbx_strand_id
1 'polypeptide(L)'
;MAQQKPSIPKGTRDFSPAEMMRRQYIFDTIRGVFRTYGFAPLETPSMENLSTLLGKYGDEGDKLLFKILNSGDYAAGLSGDEVRQASKICEKGLRYDLTVPFA
;
A
#
# COMPACT_ATOMS: atom_id res chain seq x y z
N MET A 1 2.40 3.72 34.00
CA MET A 1 2.22 3.12 32.68
C MET A 1 3.50 2.45 32.22
N ALA A 2 3.40 1.21 31.81
CA ALA A 2 4.54 0.52 31.24
C ALA A 2 4.85 1.16 29.86
N GLN A 3 6.13 1.51 29.67
CA GLN A 3 6.57 1.99 28.35
C GLN A 3 6.64 0.81 27.39
N GLN A 4 5.99 0.94 26.24
CA GLN A 4 6.10 -0.06 25.19
C GLN A 4 7.42 0.13 24.45
N LYS A 5 8.12 -0.98 24.21
CA LYS A 5 9.33 -0.94 23.39
C LYS A 5 8.93 -0.66 21.94
N PRO A 6 9.69 0.20 21.23
CA PRO A 6 9.47 0.37 19.81
C PRO A 6 9.57 -0.96 19.08
N SER A 7 8.65 -1.18 18.14
CA SER A 7 8.66 -2.38 17.31
C SER A 7 8.13 -2.03 15.93
N ILE A 8 8.38 -2.90 14.96
CA ILE A 8 7.91 -2.72 13.59
C ILE A 8 6.70 -3.61 13.35
N PRO A 9 5.78 -3.21 12.45
CA PRO A 9 4.63 -4.04 12.10
C PRO A 9 5.06 -5.39 11.53
N LYS A 10 4.26 -6.40 11.82
CA LYS A 10 4.50 -7.75 11.30
C LYS A 10 4.55 -7.71 9.76
N GLY A 11 5.51 -8.43 9.19
CA GLY A 11 5.69 -8.48 7.75
C GLY A 11 6.52 -7.34 7.18
N THR A 12 7.03 -6.46 8.02
CA THR A 12 7.91 -5.37 7.62
C THR A 12 9.27 -5.52 8.30
N ARG A 13 10.27 -4.80 7.79
CA ARG A 13 11.59 -4.80 8.43
C ARG A 13 12.33 -3.51 8.08
N ASP A 14 13.26 -3.16 8.96
CA ASP A 14 14.22 -2.09 8.68
C ASP A 14 15.38 -2.65 7.88
N PHE A 15 16.01 -1.77 7.09
CA PHE A 15 17.18 -2.12 6.31
C PHE A 15 18.36 -1.29 6.81
N SER A 16 19.48 -1.96 7.15
CA SER A 16 20.69 -1.27 7.56
C SER A 16 21.29 -0.47 6.41
N PRO A 17 22.20 0.48 6.70
CA PRO A 17 22.89 1.21 5.62
C PRO A 17 23.59 0.30 4.63
N ALA A 18 24.25 -0.76 5.09
CA ALA A 18 24.91 -1.71 4.20
C ALA A 18 23.93 -2.43 3.29
N GLU A 19 22.80 -2.86 3.84
CA GLU A 19 21.74 -3.51 3.07
C GLU A 19 21.14 -2.55 2.03
N MET A 20 20.91 -1.30 2.42
CA MET A 20 20.38 -0.29 1.51
C MET A 20 21.34 0.05 0.38
N MET A 21 22.64 0.10 0.66
CA MET A 21 23.66 0.33 -0.39
C MET A 21 23.65 -0.79 -1.43
N ARG A 22 23.55 -2.04 -0.99
CA ARG A 22 23.43 -3.19 -1.91
C ARG A 22 22.14 -3.13 -2.73
N ARG A 23 21.04 -2.77 -2.08
CA ARG A 23 19.74 -2.66 -2.72
C ARG A 23 19.74 -1.56 -3.77
N GLN A 24 20.32 -0.40 -3.46
CA GLN A 24 20.44 0.70 -4.40
C GLN A 24 21.32 0.32 -5.61
N TYR A 25 22.40 -0.41 -5.36
CA TYR A 25 23.25 -0.89 -6.44
C TYR A 25 22.45 -1.75 -7.43
N ILE A 26 21.65 -2.68 -6.91
CA ILE A 26 20.81 -3.55 -7.74
C ILE A 26 19.81 -2.71 -8.54
N PHE A 27 19.11 -1.78 -7.89
CA PHE A 27 18.14 -0.94 -8.55
C PHE A 27 18.77 -0.04 -9.60
N ASP A 28 19.92 0.56 -9.31
CA ASP A 28 20.61 1.43 -10.25
C ASP A 28 21.07 0.66 -11.49
N THR A 29 21.54 -0.57 -11.30
CA THR A 29 21.94 -1.44 -12.41
C THR A 29 20.75 -1.76 -13.31
N ILE A 30 19.62 -2.15 -12.71
CA ILE A 30 18.39 -2.45 -13.45
C ILE A 30 17.87 -1.23 -14.17
N ARG A 31 17.84 -0.07 -13.49
CA ARG A 31 17.40 1.20 -14.09
C ARG A 31 18.25 1.59 -15.28
N GLY A 32 19.57 1.38 -15.17
CA GLY A 32 20.49 1.65 -16.27
C GLY A 32 20.15 0.82 -17.51
N VAL A 33 19.85 -0.44 -17.33
CA VAL A 33 19.46 -1.32 -18.43
C VAL A 33 18.14 -0.86 -19.06
N PHE A 34 17.12 -0.58 -18.25
CA PHE A 34 15.84 -0.11 -18.76
C PHE A 34 15.99 1.20 -19.52
N ARG A 35 16.80 2.11 -19.00
CA ARG A 35 17.06 3.39 -19.68
C ARG A 35 17.67 3.20 -21.05
N THR A 36 18.55 2.22 -21.20
CA THR A 36 19.15 1.87 -22.49
C THR A 36 18.11 1.50 -23.53
N TYR A 37 17.03 0.88 -23.11
CA TYR A 37 15.92 0.46 -24.00
C TYR A 37 14.80 1.50 -24.09
N GLY A 38 15.00 2.69 -23.56
CA GLY A 38 14.05 3.79 -23.69
C GLY A 38 12.91 3.80 -22.69
N PHE A 39 12.98 2.99 -21.63
CA PHE A 39 11.96 3.02 -20.57
C PHE A 39 12.19 4.22 -19.66
N ALA A 40 11.13 4.99 -19.44
CA ALA A 40 11.16 6.13 -18.53
C ALA A 40 10.68 5.73 -17.15
N PRO A 41 11.24 6.34 -16.08
CA PRO A 41 10.77 6.09 -14.73
C PRO A 41 9.36 6.65 -14.52
N LEU A 42 8.56 5.92 -13.75
CA LEU A 42 7.20 6.32 -13.40
C LEU A 42 6.94 5.90 -11.96
N GLU A 43 6.35 6.79 -11.20
CA GLU A 43 5.90 6.48 -9.84
C GLU A 43 4.42 6.76 -9.71
N THR A 44 3.74 5.95 -8.93
CA THR A 44 2.33 6.11 -8.60
C THR A 44 2.17 6.08 -7.09
N PRO A 45 1.09 6.68 -6.54
CA PRO A 45 0.87 6.64 -5.10
C PRO A 45 0.76 5.21 -4.58
N SER A 46 1.20 5.01 -3.34
CA SER A 46 1.04 3.72 -2.65
C SER A 46 -0.41 3.44 -2.31
N MET A 47 -1.24 4.48 -2.22
CA MET A 47 -2.65 4.38 -1.91
C MET A 47 -3.48 4.61 -3.16
N GLU A 48 -4.56 3.84 -3.28
CA GLU A 48 -5.54 3.95 -4.35
C GLU A 48 -6.93 4.04 -3.74
N ASN A 49 -7.88 4.55 -4.51
CA ASN A 49 -9.28 4.49 -4.10
C ASN A 49 -9.69 3.03 -3.95
N LEU A 50 -10.28 2.71 -2.80
CA LEU A 50 -10.64 1.32 -2.50
C LEU A 50 -11.61 0.75 -3.54
N SER A 51 -12.55 1.55 -4.02
CA SER A 51 -13.48 1.12 -5.07
C SER A 51 -12.77 0.67 -6.35
N THR A 52 -11.70 1.36 -6.71
CA THR A 52 -10.90 0.99 -7.89
C THR A 52 -10.19 -0.35 -7.67
N LEU A 53 -9.60 -0.53 -6.50
CA LEU A 53 -8.92 -1.78 -6.16
C LEU A 53 -9.88 -2.96 -6.12
N LEU A 54 -11.00 -2.82 -5.44
CA LEU A 54 -11.99 -3.89 -5.32
C LEU A 54 -12.62 -4.24 -6.65
N GLY A 55 -12.85 -3.24 -7.51
CA GLY A 55 -13.39 -3.46 -8.84
C GLY A 55 -12.49 -4.30 -9.74
N LYS A 56 -11.16 -4.24 -9.50
CA LYS A 56 -10.20 -4.99 -10.31
C LYS A 56 -10.00 -6.41 -9.79
N TYR A 57 -9.94 -6.60 -8.47
CA TYR A 57 -9.56 -7.87 -7.87
C TYR A 57 -10.75 -8.73 -7.43
N GLY A 58 -11.97 -8.18 -7.43
CA GLY A 58 -13.16 -8.92 -7.07
C GLY A 58 -13.18 -9.40 -5.62
N ASP A 59 -13.77 -10.59 -5.41
CA ASP A 59 -13.94 -11.14 -4.06
C ASP A 59 -12.60 -11.47 -3.40
N GLU A 60 -11.60 -11.88 -4.16
CA GLU A 60 -10.27 -12.16 -3.63
C GLU A 60 -9.59 -10.91 -3.12
N GLY A 61 -9.84 -9.77 -3.76
CA GLY A 61 -9.28 -8.50 -3.34
C GLY A 61 -9.68 -8.12 -1.93
N ASP A 62 -10.87 -8.50 -1.50
CA ASP A 62 -11.35 -8.21 -0.16
C ASP A 62 -10.48 -8.87 0.92
N LYS A 63 -9.85 -10.00 0.61
CA LYS A 63 -8.98 -10.72 1.53
C LYS A 63 -7.52 -10.29 1.43
N LEU A 64 -7.08 -9.86 0.26
CA LEU A 64 -5.67 -9.59 -0.02
C LEU A 64 -5.30 -8.13 0.14
N LEU A 65 -6.24 -7.21 -0.01
CA LEU A 65 -5.96 -5.77 0.04
C LEU A 65 -5.98 -5.25 1.46
N PHE A 66 -4.98 -4.43 1.78
CA PHE A 66 -4.97 -3.66 3.03
C PHE A 66 -5.81 -2.41 2.85
N LYS A 67 -6.84 -2.28 3.68
CA LYS A 67 -7.75 -1.14 3.65
C LYS A 67 -7.28 -0.10 4.67
N ILE A 68 -7.44 1.16 4.33
CA ILE A 68 -7.03 2.27 5.19
C ILE A 68 -8.27 2.90 5.79
N LEU A 69 -8.35 2.87 7.12
CA LEU A 69 -9.44 3.48 7.85
C LEU A 69 -9.43 4.99 7.66
N ASN A 70 -10.59 5.58 7.41
CA ASN A 70 -10.71 7.02 7.26
C ASN A 70 -10.26 7.74 8.54
N SER A 71 -9.64 8.90 8.37
CA SER A 71 -9.14 9.69 9.49
C SER A 71 -10.29 10.34 10.26
N GLY A 72 -10.03 10.62 11.54
CA GLY A 72 -11.00 11.27 12.39
C GLY A 72 -12.09 10.33 12.87
N ASP A 73 -13.31 10.84 12.97
CA ASP A 73 -14.47 10.04 13.39
C ASP A 73 -15.04 9.28 12.19
N TYR A 74 -14.40 8.16 11.86
CA TYR A 74 -14.78 7.35 10.70
C TYR A 74 -16.19 6.75 10.80
N ALA A 75 -16.73 6.66 12.00
CA ALA A 75 -18.06 6.09 12.24
C ALA A 75 -19.15 7.14 12.33
N ALA A 76 -18.83 8.42 12.16
CA ALA A 76 -19.80 9.50 12.27
C ALA A 76 -20.94 9.34 11.27
N GLY A 77 -22.17 9.40 11.75
CA GLY A 77 -23.35 9.28 10.92
C GLY A 77 -23.67 7.88 10.42
N LEU A 78 -22.92 6.87 10.85
CA LEU A 78 -23.11 5.48 10.42
C LEU A 78 -23.83 4.67 11.50
N SER A 79 -24.69 3.75 11.06
CA SER A 79 -25.33 2.77 11.94
C SER A 79 -24.34 1.69 12.36
N GLY A 80 -24.71 0.86 13.35
CA GLY A 80 -23.86 -0.23 13.80
C GLY A 80 -23.54 -1.24 12.71
N ASP A 81 -24.46 -1.48 11.79
CA ASP A 81 -24.23 -2.38 10.66
C ASP A 81 -23.35 -1.73 9.59
N GLU A 82 -23.51 -0.44 9.35
CA GLU A 82 -22.72 0.29 8.36
C GLU A 82 -21.24 0.37 8.75
N VAL A 83 -20.94 0.48 10.04
CA VAL A 83 -19.58 0.56 10.54
C VAL A 83 -18.77 -0.71 10.22
N ARG A 84 -19.46 -1.84 10.06
CA ARG A 84 -18.82 -3.11 9.70
C ARG A 84 -18.48 -3.20 8.20
N GLN A 85 -19.02 -2.31 7.39
CA GLN A 85 -18.78 -2.30 5.95
C GLN A 85 -17.54 -1.48 5.63
N ALA A 86 -16.52 -2.13 5.07
CA ALA A 86 -15.26 -1.45 4.74
C ALA A 86 -15.47 -0.26 3.81
N SER A 87 -16.39 -0.36 2.86
CA SER A 87 -16.68 0.72 1.91
C SER A 87 -17.21 1.98 2.59
N LYS A 88 -17.74 1.88 3.80
CA LYS A 88 -18.29 3.02 4.54
C LYS A 88 -17.25 3.71 5.42
N ILE A 89 -16.22 3.00 5.85
CA ILE A 89 -15.21 3.53 6.77
C ILE A 89 -13.83 3.67 6.16
N CYS A 90 -13.64 3.12 4.94
CA CYS A 90 -12.36 3.17 4.22
C CYS A 90 -12.59 3.66 2.80
N GLU A 91 -12.03 4.82 2.46
CA GLU A 91 -12.05 5.34 1.10
C GLU A 91 -10.88 4.83 0.28
N LYS A 92 -9.80 4.47 0.95
CA LYS A 92 -8.52 4.15 0.34
C LYS A 92 -8.04 2.76 0.76
N GLY A 93 -7.17 2.20 -0.04
CA GLY A 93 -6.44 1.00 0.29
C GLY A 93 -5.02 1.09 -0.22
N LEU A 94 -4.15 0.22 0.28
CA LEU A 94 -2.80 0.11 -0.25
C LEU A 94 -2.82 -0.70 -1.54
N ARG A 95 -2.06 -0.28 -2.53
CA ARG A 95 -1.95 -1.04 -3.77
C ARG A 95 -1.40 -2.44 -3.46
N TYR A 96 -1.99 -3.44 -4.13
CA TYR A 96 -1.54 -4.82 -3.99
C TYR A 96 -0.28 -5.07 -4.84
N ASP A 97 -0.32 -4.58 -6.06
CA ASP A 97 0.80 -4.62 -7.00
C ASP A 97 0.70 -3.39 -7.91
N LEU A 98 1.43 -3.37 -9.00
CA LEU A 98 1.44 -2.23 -9.92
C LEU A 98 0.43 -2.35 -11.07
N THR A 99 -0.40 -3.39 -11.08
CA THR A 99 -1.37 -3.63 -12.16
C THR A 99 -2.38 -2.49 -12.25
N VAL A 100 -3.05 -2.17 -11.15
CA VAL A 100 -4.04 -1.08 -11.11
C VAL A 100 -3.40 0.29 -11.33
N PRO A 101 -2.31 0.66 -10.61
CA PRO A 101 -1.68 1.96 -10.80
C PRO A 101 -1.21 2.23 -12.24
N PHE A 102 -0.85 1.20 -12.98
CA PHE A 102 -0.35 1.34 -14.36
C PHE A 102 -1.43 1.09 -15.42
N ALA A 103 -2.64 0.83 -15.00
CA ALA A 103 -3.75 0.57 -15.92
C ALA A 103 -4.24 1.82 -16.66
#